data_1b27157dbd47b52576a2611381487933
#
_entry.id   1b27157dbd47b52576a2611381487933
#
_cell.length_a   1.000
_cell.length_b   1.000
_cell.length_c   1.000
_cell.angle_alpha   90.00
_cell.angle_beta   90.00
_cell.angle_gamma   90.00
#
_symmetry.space_group_name_H-M   'P 1'
#
loop_
_entity.id
_entity.type
_entity.pdbx_description
1 polymer ?
#
loop_
_entity_poly.entity_id
_entity_poly.type
_entity_poly.pdbx_seq_one_letter_code
_entity_poly.pdbx_strand_id
1 'polypeptide(L)'
;MWLVRQLKHVRRLVYRLRRVYDRRYGAQKFRRRLAAAPIKRIVVGSASKHDLAWIPTDRDYLDLCRPEHWAQMLAPGSLDALLAEHVWEHLTPEEALAAAKICYTYLKPGGYLRVAVPDGLHPSPEYIDWVKPGGAGPGQLTNGHQVLYTYRTLGHLFESAGFRVRLYEYYDEMGKFHFSDWDPADGTIRRSRRFDRRNQGGKLAFTSVVLDAVKPGATETSRS
;
A
#
# COMPACT_ATOMS: atom_id res chain seq x y z
N MET A 1 13.81 38.82 -10.25
CA MET A 1 14.48 37.61 -9.68
C MET A 1 14.38 37.51 -8.17
N TRP A 2 14.52 38.58 -7.39
CA TRP A 2 14.47 38.58 -5.92
C TRP A 2 13.09 38.15 -5.35
N LEU A 3 11.96 38.67 -5.87
CA LEU A 3 10.60 38.32 -5.45
C LEU A 3 10.29 36.84 -5.61
N VAL A 4 10.75 36.21 -6.68
CA VAL A 4 10.52 34.76 -6.94
C VAL A 4 11.29 33.88 -5.94
N ARG A 5 12.48 34.32 -5.50
CA ARG A 5 13.26 33.66 -4.44
C ARG A 5 12.54 33.75 -3.09
N GLN A 6 11.98 34.88 -2.74
CA GLN A 6 11.23 35.10 -1.50
C GLN A 6 9.95 34.25 -1.47
N LEU A 7 9.19 34.20 -2.57
CA LEU A 7 8.00 33.35 -2.69
C LEU A 7 8.33 31.85 -2.55
N LYS A 8 9.46 31.40 -3.07
CA LYS A 8 9.92 30.01 -2.87
C LYS A 8 10.28 29.72 -1.40
N HIS A 9 10.90 30.68 -0.70
CA HIS A 9 11.22 30.55 0.72
C HIS A 9 9.96 30.50 1.59
N VAL A 10 9.02 31.40 1.36
CA VAL A 10 7.73 31.43 2.08
C VAL A 10 6.96 30.13 1.83
N ARG A 11 6.87 29.66 0.58
CA ARG A 11 6.23 28.36 0.27
C ARG A 11 6.90 27.19 0.99
N ARG A 12 8.24 27.16 1.06
CA ARG A 12 8.98 26.12 1.81
C ARG A 12 8.70 26.18 3.32
N LEU A 13 8.64 27.38 3.89
CA LEU A 13 8.34 27.59 5.30
C LEU A 13 6.90 27.17 5.63
N VAL A 14 5.93 27.60 4.84
CA VAL A 14 4.52 27.20 4.97
C VAL A 14 4.38 25.69 4.84
N TYR A 15 5.07 25.07 3.88
CA TYR A 15 5.07 23.61 3.73
C TYR A 15 5.65 22.89 4.95
N ARG A 16 6.77 23.38 5.51
CA ARG A 16 7.37 22.83 6.74
C ARG A 16 6.45 22.97 7.96
N LEU A 17 5.86 24.15 8.15
CA LEU A 17 4.92 24.40 9.26
C LEU A 17 3.66 23.52 9.12
N ARG A 18 3.14 23.38 7.90
CA ARG A 18 2.02 22.50 7.60
C ARG A 18 2.36 21.04 7.91
N ARG A 19 3.53 20.54 7.51
CA ARG A 19 3.98 19.18 7.85
C ARG A 19 4.08 18.94 9.36
N VAL A 20 4.61 19.90 10.12
CA VAL A 20 4.69 19.81 11.59
C VAL A 20 3.28 19.77 12.19
N TYR A 21 2.39 20.62 11.70
CA TYR A 21 0.99 20.66 12.14
C TYR A 21 0.27 19.37 11.75
N ASP A 22 0.36 18.92 10.50
CA ASP A 22 -0.27 17.71 9.99
C ASP A 22 0.26 16.47 10.73
N ARG A 23 1.56 16.41 11.01
CA ARG A 23 2.16 15.32 11.80
C ARG A 23 1.56 15.24 13.20
N ARG A 24 1.51 16.36 13.93
CA ARG A 24 1.03 16.38 15.32
C ARG A 24 -0.49 16.19 15.39
N TYR A 25 -1.22 16.91 14.58
CA TYR A 25 -2.68 16.85 14.53
C TYR A 25 -3.16 15.55 13.87
N GLY A 26 -2.52 15.11 12.80
CA GLY A 26 -2.81 13.86 12.11
C GLY A 26 -2.62 12.65 13.02
N ALA A 27 -1.51 12.58 13.74
CA ALA A 27 -1.26 11.52 14.72
C ALA A 27 -2.33 11.47 15.82
N GLN A 28 -2.73 12.62 16.36
CA GLN A 28 -3.78 12.69 17.38
C GLN A 28 -5.15 12.26 16.82
N LYS A 29 -5.50 12.74 15.62
CA LYS A 29 -6.73 12.36 14.93
C LYS A 29 -6.76 10.86 14.63
N PHE A 30 -5.63 10.30 14.16
CA PHE A 30 -5.48 8.88 13.93
C PHE A 30 -5.74 8.08 15.20
N ARG A 31 -5.07 8.40 16.33
CA ARG A 31 -5.27 7.73 17.61
C ARG A 31 -6.72 7.76 18.07
N ARG A 32 -7.40 8.92 17.96
CA ARG A 32 -8.83 9.07 18.33
C ARG A 32 -9.72 8.16 17.47
N ARG A 33 -9.51 8.15 16.16
CA ARG A 33 -10.29 7.30 15.25
C ARG A 33 -10.05 5.82 15.53
N LEU A 34 -8.80 5.45 15.74
CA LEU A 34 -8.42 4.06 16.03
C LEU A 34 -9.02 3.58 17.37
N ALA A 35 -9.02 4.42 18.40
CA ALA A 35 -9.62 4.10 19.70
C ALA A 35 -11.14 3.94 19.62
N ALA A 36 -11.81 4.72 18.75
CA ALA A 36 -13.27 4.67 18.57
C ALA A 36 -13.71 3.55 17.59
N ALA A 37 -12.79 2.97 16.82
CA ALA A 37 -13.15 2.00 15.79
C ALA A 37 -13.36 0.59 16.40
N PRO A 38 -14.54 -0.04 16.19
CA PRO A 38 -14.79 -1.41 16.63
C PRO A 38 -13.95 -2.42 15.82
N ILE A 39 -13.69 -2.12 14.55
CA ILE A 39 -12.81 -2.88 13.65
C ILE A 39 -11.68 -1.93 13.23
N LYS A 40 -10.44 -2.29 13.53
CA LYS A 40 -9.27 -1.44 13.31
C LYS A 40 -8.67 -1.71 11.94
N ARG A 41 -9.13 -0.99 10.93
CA ARG A 41 -8.69 -1.05 9.53
C ARG A 41 -7.96 0.24 9.17
N ILE A 42 -6.72 0.15 8.73
CA ILE A 42 -5.92 1.32 8.36
C ILE A 42 -5.42 1.24 6.92
N VAL A 43 -5.26 2.41 6.30
CA VAL A 43 -4.65 2.53 4.97
C VAL A 43 -3.28 3.19 5.12
N VAL A 44 -2.24 2.52 4.65
CA VAL A 44 -0.87 3.05 4.60
C VAL A 44 -0.57 3.66 3.23
N GLY A 45 0.28 4.68 3.20
CA GLY A 45 0.61 5.39 1.95
C GLY A 45 -0.58 6.16 1.34
N SER A 46 -1.57 6.50 2.17
CA SER A 46 -2.81 7.11 1.72
C SER A 46 -2.64 8.57 1.32
N ALA A 47 -2.48 8.84 0.02
CA ALA A 47 -2.56 10.20 -0.53
C ALA A 47 -4.00 10.65 -0.83
N SER A 48 -5.04 9.85 -0.62
CA SER A 48 -6.40 10.10 -1.11
C SER A 48 -7.50 9.64 -0.17
N LYS A 49 -8.74 10.03 -0.49
CA LYS A 49 -9.94 9.66 0.24
C LYS A 49 -10.20 8.15 0.14
N HIS A 50 -10.33 7.50 1.27
CA HIS A 50 -10.74 6.10 1.40
C HIS A 50 -12.15 6.02 1.99
N ASP A 51 -12.71 4.83 1.95
CA ASP A 51 -13.99 4.52 2.58
C ASP A 51 -13.96 4.90 4.07
N LEU A 52 -15.11 5.32 4.62
CA LEU A 52 -15.23 5.78 6.01
C LEU A 52 -14.84 4.70 7.03
N ALA A 53 -14.96 3.42 6.66
CA ALA A 53 -14.57 2.28 7.49
C ALA A 53 -13.05 2.12 7.62
N TRP A 54 -12.26 2.78 6.77
CA TRP A 54 -10.80 2.71 6.75
C TRP A 54 -10.18 3.99 7.28
N ILE A 55 -9.20 3.87 8.17
CA ILE A 55 -8.51 5.00 8.78
C ILE A 55 -7.25 5.30 7.98
N PRO A 56 -7.20 6.43 7.25
CA PRO A 56 -6.01 6.80 6.50
C PRO A 56 -4.87 7.17 7.45
N THR A 57 -3.65 6.82 7.04
CA THR A 57 -2.42 7.21 7.74
C THR A 57 -1.57 8.12 6.86
N ASP A 58 -0.55 8.70 7.45
CA ASP A 58 0.44 9.50 6.76
C ASP A 58 1.84 9.04 7.16
N ARG A 59 2.77 9.06 6.21
CA ARG A 59 4.17 8.72 6.40
C ARG A 59 4.84 9.52 7.52
N ASP A 60 4.38 10.75 7.76
CA ASP A 60 4.95 11.64 8.77
C ASP A 60 4.78 11.12 10.21
N TYR A 61 3.81 10.24 10.48
CA TYR A 61 3.57 9.66 11.81
C TYR A 61 3.43 8.13 11.83
N LEU A 62 3.20 7.49 10.68
CA LEU A 62 3.16 6.03 10.56
C LEU A 62 3.87 5.62 9.26
N ASP A 63 5.19 5.68 9.26
CA ASP A 63 6.04 5.24 8.14
C ASP A 63 6.21 3.71 8.21
N LEU A 64 6.00 3.04 7.06
CA LEU A 64 6.14 1.58 6.92
C LEU A 64 7.55 1.07 7.28
N CYS A 65 8.57 1.90 7.03
CA CYS A 65 9.97 1.54 7.24
C CYS A 65 10.50 1.94 8.62
N ARG A 66 9.63 2.47 9.51
CA ARG A 66 10.04 2.96 10.85
C ARG A 66 9.29 2.23 11.96
N PRO A 67 9.84 1.14 12.50
CA PRO A 67 9.18 0.37 13.56
C PRO A 67 8.84 1.21 14.81
N GLU A 68 9.64 2.25 15.09
CA GLU A 68 9.38 3.18 16.20
C GLU A 68 8.07 3.99 16.03
N HIS A 69 7.67 4.31 14.78
CA HIS A 69 6.39 4.97 14.53
C HIS A 69 5.22 4.04 14.89
N TRP A 70 5.34 2.76 14.55
CA TRP A 70 4.32 1.76 14.84
C TRP A 70 4.21 1.51 16.35
N ALA A 71 5.34 1.32 17.04
CA ALA A 71 5.37 1.10 18.49
C ALA A 71 4.77 2.27 19.30
N GLN A 72 4.91 3.51 18.79
CA GLN A 72 4.31 4.69 19.43
C GLN A 72 2.80 4.80 19.22
N MET A 73 2.27 4.21 18.13
CA MET A 73 0.87 4.40 17.71
C MET A 73 -0.02 3.20 18.00
N LEU A 74 0.54 1.99 18.03
CA LEU A 74 -0.19 0.73 17.96
C LEU A 74 0.40 -0.28 18.97
N ALA A 75 -0.46 -1.15 19.50
CA ALA A 75 -0.02 -2.35 20.17
C ALA A 75 0.16 -3.50 19.15
N PRO A 76 1.16 -4.39 19.30
CA PRO A 76 1.26 -5.59 18.49
C PRO A 76 -0.04 -6.40 18.49
N GLY A 77 -0.40 -6.99 17.36
CA GLY A 77 -1.61 -7.80 17.22
C GLY A 77 -2.91 -7.03 17.43
N SER A 78 -2.96 -5.72 17.14
CA SER A 78 -4.12 -4.89 17.39
C SER A 78 -4.97 -4.54 16.17
N LEU A 79 -4.44 -4.73 14.96
CA LEU A 79 -5.12 -4.38 13.71
C LEU A 79 -5.86 -5.58 13.11
N ASP A 80 -7.07 -5.33 12.62
CA ASP A 80 -7.86 -6.31 11.90
C ASP A 80 -7.44 -6.38 10.42
N ALA A 81 -7.15 -5.22 9.80
CA ALA A 81 -6.68 -5.19 8.43
C ALA A 81 -5.83 -3.95 8.10
N LEU A 82 -4.98 -4.13 7.09
CA LEU A 82 -4.15 -3.13 6.45
C LEU A 82 -4.48 -3.05 4.97
N LEU A 83 -4.40 -1.88 4.37
CA LEU A 83 -4.54 -1.66 2.94
C LEU A 83 -3.36 -0.82 2.44
N ALA A 84 -2.71 -1.29 1.39
CA ALA A 84 -1.62 -0.59 0.72
C ALA A 84 -1.79 -0.66 -0.80
N GLU A 85 -2.15 0.45 -1.41
CA GLU A 85 -2.32 0.54 -2.86
C GLU A 85 -1.21 1.39 -3.45
N HIS A 86 -0.36 0.78 -4.28
CA HIS A 86 0.79 1.40 -4.93
C HIS A 86 1.76 2.06 -3.94
N VAL A 87 2.29 1.23 -3.04
CA VAL A 87 3.24 1.61 -2.00
C VAL A 87 4.51 0.76 -2.07
N TRP A 88 4.37 -0.57 -2.21
CA TRP A 88 5.49 -1.51 -2.13
C TRP A 88 6.50 -1.34 -3.25
N GLU A 89 6.07 -0.93 -4.44
CA GLU A 89 6.95 -0.64 -5.57
C GLU A 89 7.94 0.50 -5.33
N HIS A 90 7.70 1.35 -4.32
CA HIS A 90 8.58 2.46 -3.92
C HIS A 90 9.63 2.07 -2.88
N LEU A 91 9.57 0.86 -2.33
CA LEU A 91 10.50 0.37 -1.33
C LEU A 91 11.63 -0.43 -2.00
N THR A 92 12.84 -0.36 -1.43
CA THR A 92 13.88 -1.34 -1.80
C THR A 92 13.46 -2.74 -1.37
N PRO A 93 14.05 -3.81 -1.90
CA PRO A 93 13.72 -5.18 -1.48
C PRO A 93 13.87 -5.40 0.03
N GLU A 94 14.90 -4.82 0.64
CA GLU A 94 15.17 -4.91 2.08
C GLU A 94 14.11 -4.16 2.89
N GLU A 95 13.78 -2.92 2.48
CA GLU A 95 12.72 -2.12 3.09
C GLU A 95 11.36 -2.80 2.96
N ALA A 96 11.07 -3.39 1.80
CA ALA A 96 9.82 -4.08 1.52
C ALA A 96 9.60 -5.29 2.45
N LEU A 97 10.64 -6.11 2.66
CA LEU A 97 10.58 -7.24 3.59
C LEU A 97 10.48 -6.77 5.04
N ALA A 98 11.22 -5.73 5.43
CA ALA A 98 11.14 -5.16 6.78
C ALA A 98 9.74 -4.60 7.06
N ALA A 99 9.16 -3.85 6.11
CA ALA A 99 7.80 -3.31 6.19
C ALA A 99 6.75 -4.42 6.30
N ALA A 100 6.90 -5.52 5.54
CA ALA A 100 6.00 -6.67 5.63
C ALA A 100 6.05 -7.32 7.02
N LYS A 101 7.24 -7.50 7.62
CA LYS A 101 7.41 -8.01 8.99
C LYS A 101 6.81 -7.08 10.04
N ILE A 102 6.92 -5.76 9.86
CA ILE A 102 6.26 -4.79 10.74
C ILE A 102 4.74 -4.98 10.64
N CYS A 103 4.17 -5.00 9.44
CA CYS A 103 2.73 -5.23 9.24
C CYS A 103 2.27 -6.55 9.89
N TYR A 104 3.05 -7.61 9.73
CA TYR A 104 2.78 -8.91 10.38
C TYR A 104 2.70 -8.79 11.90
N THR A 105 3.62 -8.06 12.51
CA THR A 105 3.66 -7.86 13.97
C THR A 105 2.38 -7.20 14.49
N TYR A 106 1.86 -6.19 13.78
CA TYR A 106 0.72 -5.40 14.25
C TYR A 106 -0.65 -5.95 13.85
N LEU A 107 -0.72 -6.87 12.89
CA LEU A 107 -1.94 -7.58 12.55
C LEU A 107 -2.29 -8.63 13.63
N LYS A 108 -3.59 -8.77 13.91
CA LYS A 108 -4.15 -9.89 14.68
C LYS A 108 -3.91 -11.22 13.95
N PRO A 109 -3.87 -12.36 14.63
CA PRO A 109 -4.05 -13.66 13.99
C PRO A 109 -5.36 -13.67 13.18
N GLY A 110 -5.31 -14.13 11.92
CA GLY A 110 -6.42 -14.05 10.97
C GLY A 110 -6.61 -12.68 10.30
N GLY A 111 -5.92 -11.63 10.75
CA GLY A 111 -5.90 -10.34 10.07
C GLY A 111 -5.12 -10.37 8.76
N TYR A 112 -5.33 -9.38 7.91
CA TYR A 112 -4.72 -9.36 6.58
C TYR A 112 -4.19 -7.98 6.18
N LEU A 113 -3.23 -8.02 5.27
CA LEU A 113 -2.75 -6.85 4.53
C LEU A 113 -3.14 -7.03 3.06
N ARG A 114 -4.06 -6.19 2.57
CA ARG A 114 -4.39 -6.10 1.15
C ARG A 114 -3.42 -5.20 0.44
N VAL A 115 -2.77 -5.74 -0.60
CA VAL A 115 -1.76 -5.03 -1.37
C VAL A 115 -2.14 -4.99 -2.84
N ALA A 116 -1.89 -3.85 -3.47
CA ALA A 116 -1.88 -3.72 -4.92
C ALA A 116 -0.59 -3.02 -5.36
N VAL A 117 0.07 -3.54 -6.38
CA VAL A 117 1.25 -2.93 -7.03
C VAL A 117 1.12 -3.04 -8.55
N PRO A 118 1.84 -2.23 -9.35
CA PRO A 118 1.88 -2.43 -10.80
C PRO A 118 2.27 -3.86 -11.16
N ASP A 119 1.60 -4.42 -12.17
CA ASP A 119 1.82 -5.80 -12.60
C ASP A 119 2.96 -5.89 -13.62
N GLY A 120 4.06 -6.52 -13.22
CA GLY A 120 5.26 -6.69 -14.06
C GLY A 120 5.11 -7.69 -15.21
N LEU A 121 4.00 -8.44 -15.26
CA LEU A 121 3.66 -9.35 -16.35
C LEU A 121 2.52 -8.81 -17.24
N HIS A 122 2.15 -7.53 -17.07
CA HIS A 122 1.17 -6.91 -17.95
C HIS A 122 1.61 -6.98 -19.42
N PRO A 123 0.76 -7.44 -20.37
CA PRO A 123 1.18 -7.72 -21.76
C PRO A 123 1.45 -6.47 -22.60
N SER A 124 1.04 -5.27 -22.17
CA SER A 124 1.32 -4.04 -22.91
C SER A 124 2.73 -3.52 -22.62
N PRO A 125 3.60 -3.40 -23.66
CA PRO A 125 4.91 -2.79 -23.51
C PRO A 125 4.83 -1.34 -23.01
N GLU A 126 3.81 -0.58 -23.41
CA GLU A 126 3.61 0.81 -23.00
C GLU A 126 3.30 0.89 -21.51
N TYR A 127 2.49 -0.06 -20.98
CA TYR A 127 2.24 -0.14 -19.55
C TYR A 127 3.52 -0.44 -18.78
N ILE A 128 4.28 -1.44 -19.21
CA ILE A 128 5.57 -1.80 -18.56
C ILE A 128 6.54 -0.62 -18.60
N ASP A 129 6.64 0.06 -19.72
CA ASP A 129 7.50 1.24 -19.86
C ASP A 129 7.10 2.38 -18.92
N TRP A 130 5.80 2.48 -18.62
CA TRP A 130 5.26 3.44 -17.67
C TRP A 130 5.59 3.13 -16.21
N VAL A 131 5.48 1.84 -15.81
CA VAL A 131 5.51 1.46 -14.39
C VAL A 131 6.85 0.88 -13.92
N LYS A 132 7.78 0.54 -14.82
CA LYS A 132 9.11 0.04 -14.45
C LYS A 132 9.91 1.08 -13.66
N PRO A 133 10.92 0.68 -12.87
CA PRO A 133 11.87 1.61 -12.27
C PRO A 133 12.48 2.57 -13.32
N GLY A 134 12.43 3.87 -13.02
CA GLY A 134 12.87 4.91 -13.98
C GLY A 134 11.96 5.08 -15.20
N GLY A 135 10.76 4.52 -15.19
CA GLY A 135 9.82 4.55 -16.32
C GLY A 135 9.27 5.94 -16.62
N ALA A 136 8.68 6.08 -17.84
CA ALA A 136 8.19 7.33 -18.40
C ALA A 136 6.78 7.73 -17.95
N GLY A 137 6.21 7.07 -16.95
CA GLY A 137 4.85 7.35 -16.46
C GLY A 137 4.62 8.81 -16.07
N PRO A 138 3.39 9.33 -16.18
CA PRO A 138 3.10 10.73 -15.96
C PRO A 138 3.33 11.12 -14.50
N GLY A 139 4.27 12.07 -14.30
CA GLY A 139 4.51 12.73 -13.03
C GLY A 139 5.52 12.02 -12.12
N GLN A 140 5.71 12.62 -10.93
CA GLN A 140 6.69 12.17 -9.93
C GLN A 140 6.36 10.79 -9.29
N LEU A 141 5.20 10.23 -9.60
CA LEU A 141 4.70 8.99 -8.98
C LEU A 141 5.48 7.75 -9.42
N THR A 142 5.97 7.70 -10.67
CA THR A 142 6.74 6.57 -11.19
C THR A 142 8.25 6.75 -11.05
N ASN A 143 8.74 7.99 -10.89
CA ASN A 143 10.17 8.27 -10.68
C ASN A 143 10.73 7.68 -9.37
N GLY A 144 9.88 7.17 -8.48
CA GLY A 144 10.27 6.55 -7.21
C GLY A 144 10.08 5.04 -7.18
N HIS A 145 9.68 4.40 -8.29
CA HIS A 145 9.58 2.94 -8.33
C HIS A 145 10.98 2.32 -8.23
N GLN A 146 11.17 1.44 -7.27
CA GLN A 146 12.40 0.69 -7.04
C GLN A 146 12.31 -0.72 -7.61
N VAL A 147 11.09 -1.30 -7.60
CA VAL A 147 10.86 -2.69 -8.00
C VAL A 147 9.61 -2.77 -8.88
N LEU A 148 9.66 -3.59 -9.91
CA LEU A 148 8.50 -4.03 -10.68
C LEU A 148 8.18 -5.47 -10.29
N TYR A 149 7.11 -5.64 -9.54
CA TYR A 149 6.70 -6.94 -9.00
C TYR A 149 5.90 -7.76 -10.00
N THR A 150 6.07 -9.07 -9.94
CA THR A 150 5.13 -10.05 -10.46
C THR A 150 4.33 -10.65 -9.31
N TYR A 151 3.26 -11.40 -9.59
CA TYR A 151 2.51 -12.10 -8.56
C TYR A 151 3.39 -13.09 -7.74
N ARG A 152 4.40 -13.71 -8.39
CA ARG A 152 5.33 -14.63 -7.72
C ARG A 152 6.29 -13.89 -6.79
N THR A 153 6.93 -12.83 -7.28
CA THR A 153 7.92 -12.09 -6.48
C THR A 153 7.27 -11.35 -5.32
N LEU A 154 6.08 -10.78 -5.52
CA LEU A 154 5.31 -10.16 -4.45
C LEU A 154 4.80 -11.20 -3.44
N GLY A 155 4.28 -12.34 -3.92
CA GLY A 155 3.84 -13.44 -3.07
C GLY A 155 4.95 -13.95 -2.19
N HIS A 156 6.10 -14.29 -2.77
CA HIS A 156 7.27 -14.77 -2.04
C HIS A 156 7.77 -13.78 -0.98
N LEU A 157 7.73 -12.47 -1.26
CA LEU A 157 8.09 -11.45 -0.29
C LEU A 157 7.22 -11.55 0.98
N PHE A 158 5.90 -11.65 0.83
CA PHE A 158 4.99 -11.74 1.97
C PHE A 158 5.06 -13.09 2.66
N GLU A 159 5.24 -14.18 1.94
CA GLU A 159 5.47 -15.52 2.50
C GLU A 159 6.76 -15.53 3.33
N SER A 160 7.83 -14.88 2.86
CA SER A 160 9.09 -14.72 3.61
C SER A 160 8.94 -13.88 4.90
N ALA A 161 7.88 -13.07 4.99
CA ALA A 161 7.53 -12.35 6.22
C ALA A 161 6.58 -13.13 7.14
N GLY A 162 6.18 -14.39 6.77
CA GLY A 162 5.34 -15.28 7.56
C GLY A 162 3.85 -15.28 7.21
N PHE A 163 3.45 -14.55 6.18
CA PHE A 163 2.06 -14.52 5.72
C PHE A 163 1.71 -15.76 4.85
N ARG A 164 0.42 -16.08 4.79
CA ARG A 164 -0.16 -16.85 3.70
C ARG A 164 -0.70 -15.90 2.64
N VAL A 165 -0.40 -16.13 1.37
CA VAL A 165 -0.80 -15.27 0.26
C VAL A 165 -2.05 -15.81 -0.42
N ARG A 166 -3.02 -14.91 -0.66
CA ARG A 166 -4.19 -15.13 -1.47
C ARG A 166 -4.21 -14.15 -2.63
N LEU A 167 -4.02 -14.65 -3.85
CA LEU A 167 -4.02 -13.84 -5.08
C LEU A 167 -5.46 -13.53 -5.52
N TYR A 168 -5.67 -12.31 -6.01
CA TYR A 168 -6.95 -11.87 -6.58
C TYR A 168 -6.86 -11.45 -8.03
N GLU A 169 -5.90 -10.59 -8.40
CA GLU A 169 -5.74 -10.10 -9.77
C GLU A 169 -4.27 -10.13 -10.17
N TYR A 170 -3.94 -10.69 -11.33
CA TYR A 170 -2.58 -10.71 -11.87
C TYR A 170 -2.54 -11.26 -13.30
N TYR A 171 -1.51 -10.92 -14.06
CA TYR A 171 -1.12 -11.63 -15.28
C TYR A 171 -0.15 -12.76 -14.96
N ASP A 172 -0.28 -13.89 -15.67
CA ASP A 172 0.71 -14.96 -15.64
C ASP A 172 1.77 -14.76 -16.74
N GLU A 173 2.76 -15.67 -16.78
CA GLU A 173 3.86 -15.63 -17.75
C GLU A 173 3.42 -15.89 -19.20
N MET A 174 2.21 -16.40 -19.39
CA MET A 174 1.59 -16.60 -20.72
C MET A 174 0.79 -15.35 -21.16
N GLY A 175 0.79 -14.28 -20.36
CA GLY A 175 0.02 -13.08 -20.63
C GLY A 175 -1.50 -13.25 -20.40
N LYS A 176 -1.91 -14.30 -19.69
CA LYS A 176 -3.31 -14.50 -19.32
C LYS A 176 -3.62 -13.79 -18.02
N PHE A 177 -4.70 -13.01 -18.01
CA PHE A 177 -5.19 -12.36 -16.81
C PHE A 177 -6.02 -13.30 -15.96
N HIS A 178 -5.66 -13.40 -14.68
CA HIS A 178 -6.37 -14.14 -13.66
C HIS A 178 -7.04 -13.18 -12.70
N PHE A 179 -8.25 -13.50 -12.27
CA PHE A 179 -8.93 -12.73 -11.24
C PHE A 179 -9.87 -13.63 -10.41
N SER A 180 -10.04 -13.23 -9.16
CA SER A 180 -11.08 -13.72 -8.26
C SER A 180 -11.83 -12.52 -7.70
N ASP A 181 -13.13 -12.64 -7.52
CA ASP A 181 -13.91 -11.55 -6.93
C ASP A 181 -13.59 -11.39 -5.44
N TRP A 182 -13.62 -10.15 -5.00
CA TRP A 182 -13.40 -9.76 -3.62
C TRP A 182 -14.42 -8.70 -3.21
N ASP A 183 -14.76 -8.67 -1.90
CA ASP A 183 -15.68 -7.66 -1.38
C ASP A 183 -14.95 -6.30 -1.23
N PRO A 184 -15.46 -5.23 -1.86
CA PRO A 184 -14.93 -3.88 -1.66
C PRO A 184 -14.94 -3.41 -0.20
N ALA A 185 -15.86 -3.91 0.62
CA ALA A 185 -15.91 -3.62 2.04
C ALA A 185 -14.65 -4.10 2.79
N ASP A 186 -13.96 -5.11 2.26
CA ASP A 186 -12.68 -5.61 2.77
C ASP A 186 -11.47 -4.81 2.25
N GLY A 187 -11.69 -3.64 1.68
CA GLY A 187 -10.66 -2.74 1.18
C GLY A 187 -10.69 -2.59 -0.33
N THR A 188 -11.18 -1.45 -0.79
CA THR A 188 -11.27 -1.16 -2.23
C THR A 188 -9.92 -0.82 -2.82
N ILE A 189 -9.50 -1.58 -3.83
CA ILE A 189 -8.36 -1.26 -4.70
C ILE A 189 -8.88 -0.51 -5.92
N ARG A 190 -8.51 0.75 -6.04
CA ARG A 190 -8.97 1.63 -7.14
C ARG A 190 -8.29 1.31 -8.47
N ARG A 191 -7.04 0.82 -8.42
CA ARG A 191 -6.27 0.40 -9.59
C ARG A 191 -6.43 -1.10 -9.87
N SER A 192 -7.64 -1.60 -9.71
CA SER A 192 -8.02 -2.97 -10.02
C SER A 192 -8.76 -3.06 -11.34
N ARG A 193 -8.92 -4.27 -11.86
CA ARG A 193 -9.75 -4.56 -13.03
C ARG A 193 -11.12 -3.86 -12.97
N ARG A 194 -11.77 -3.92 -11.81
CA ARG A 194 -13.14 -3.46 -11.61
C ARG A 194 -13.26 -1.95 -11.43
N PHE A 195 -12.31 -1.29 -10.78
CA PHE A 195 -12.45 0.09 -10.33
C PHE A 195 -11.57 1.09 -11.07
N ASP A 196 -10.58 0.63 -11.85
CA ASP A 196 -9.75 1.56 -12.60
C ASP A 196 -10.51 2.09 -13.82
N ARG A 197 -10.63 3.42 -13.89
CA ARG A 197 -11.37 4.11 -14.96
C ARG A 197 -10.75 3.93 -16.35
N ARG A 198 -9.51 3.49 -16.44
CA ARG A 198 -8.80 3.18 -17.68
C ARG A 198 -9.26 1.86 -18.29
N ASN A 199 -9.88 0.99 -17.52
CA ASN A 199 -10.39 -0.31 -17.93
C ASN A 199 -11.83 -0.18 -18.48
N GLN A 200 -11.98 0.53 -19.60
CA GLN A 200 -13.28 0.74 -20.24
C GLN A 200 -13.43 -0.16 -21.46
N GLY A 201 -14.68 -0.51 -21.82
CA GLY A 201 -14.98 -1.28 -23.05
C GLY A 201 -14.39 -2.69 -23.06
N GLY A 202 -14.17 -3.31 -21.89
CA GLY A 202 -13.63 -4.66 -21.80
C GLY A 202 -12.11 -4.76 -21.96
N LYS A 203 -11.42 -3.63 -22.14
CA LYS A 203 -9.95 -3.60 -22.20
C LYS A 203 -9.37 -3.44 -20.80
N LEU A 204 -8.39 -4.27 -20.47
CA LEU A 204 -7.60 -4.15 -19.25
C LEU A 204 -6.37 -3.27 -19.53
N ALA A 205 -6.60 -1.96 -19.66
CA ALA A 205 -5.55 -1.01 -19.98
C ALA A 205 -4.62 -0.73 -18.79
N PHE A 206 -5.12 -0.93 -17.56
CA PHE A 206 -4.33 -0.79 -16.34
C PHE A 206 -4.80 -1.77 -15.30
N THR A 207 -3.92 -2.68 -14.90
CA THR A 207 -4.16 -3.65 -13.83
C THR A 207 -3.04 -3.60 -12.80
N SER A 208 -3.30 -4.21 -11.67
CA SER A 208 -2.30 -4.39 -10.61
C SER A 208 -2.25 -5.86 -10.23
N VAL A 209 -1.12 -6.31 -9.72
CA VAL A 209 -1.13 -7.50 -8.87
C VAL A 209 -1.87 -7.15 -7.60
N VAL A 210 -2.98 -7.84 -7.32
CA VAL A 210 -3.77 -7.65 -6.10
C VAL A 210 -3.74 -8.93 -5.29
N LEU A 211 -3.36 -8.84 -4.03
CA LEU A 211 -3.33 -9.97 -3.10
C LEU A 211 -3.72 -9.56 -1.67
N ASP A 212 -4.14 -10.56 -0.88
CA ASP A 212 -4.17 -10.48 0.57
C ASP A 212 -3.03 -11.32 1.16
N ALA A 213 -2.18 -10.68 1.95
CA ALA A 213 -1.22 -11.32 2.82
C ALA A 213 -1.90 -11.54 4.19
N VAL A 214 -2.29 -12.78 4.47
CA VAL A 214 -3.07 -13.16 5.65
C VAL A 214 -2.14 -13.67 6.74
N LYS A 215 -2.23 -13.11 7.95
CA LYS A 215 -1.52 -13.63 9.12
C LYS A 215 -2.21 -14.90 9.59
N PRO A 216 -1.53 -16.07 9.65
CA PRO A 216 -2.13 -17.32 10.10
C PRO A 216 -2.82 -17.18 11.45
N GLY A 217 -3.93 -17.88 11.65
CA GLY A 217 -4.60 -18.00 12.93
C GLY A 217 -3.79 -18.84 13.93
N ALA A 218 -4.02 -18.64 15.22
CA ALA A 218 -3.29 -19.36 16.27
C ALA A 218 -3.38 -20.92 16.18
N THR A 219 -4.47 -21.44 15.58
CA THR A 219 -4.68 -22.89 15.41
C THR A 219 -3.99 -23.47 14.18
N GLU A 220 -3.48 -22.67 13.27
CA GLU A 220 -2.87 -23.12 12.01
C GLU A 220 -1.34 -23.21 12.08
N THR A 221 -0.72 -22.57 13.06
CA THR A 221 0.75 -22.56 13.28
C THR A 221 1.27 -23.87 13.91
N SER A 222 0.41 -24.74 14.39
CA SER A 222 0.79 -26.01 15.05
C SER A 222 0.79 -27.24 14.15
N ARG A 223 0.61 -27.09 12.83
CA ARG A 223 0.54 -28.19 11.86
C ARG A 223 1.59 -28.15 10.74
N SER A 224 2.62 -27.31 10.87
CA SER A 224 3.75 -27.29 9.91
C SER A 224 4.98 -27.98 10.48
#